data_c53fbe8fcce158c424e682dcb270f004
#
_entry.id   c53fbe8fcce158c424e682dcb270f004
#
_cell.length_a   1.000
_cell.length_b   1.000
_cell.length_c   1.000
_cell.angle_alpha   90.00
_cell.angle_beta   90.00
_cell.angle_gamma   90.00
#
_symmetry.space_group_name_H-M   'P 1'
#
loop_
_entity.id
_entity.type
_entity.pdbx_description
1 polymer ?
#
loop_
_entity_poly.entity_id
_entity_poly.type
_entity_poly.pdbx_seq_one_letter_code
_entity_poly.pdbx_strand_id
1 'polypeptide(L)'
;HGDDWLVGYQANIRQKVIETLKGWGGKLVEFPYTHTATEETLSTLDQLLSLPETRRSRLRRLLHYKPCLSVMEAHDGLTGLIVEKTTVETPKGRRQFDAIWVSSLCDSTAKGKPDIELVDMTSRLNTLEEIMEVTTKPIILDGDTGGLVEHFVYNVQTLERTGISAVIIEDKQGLKKNSLFGTGAGQKQASIPDFCEKITAGKNAQKTKDFMIIARCESLILEQGLDDALTRCHAYVKAGADGIMIHSKAKTPDEVFAFCDAFRKDDPKTPLVVVPTTYNMTTEDELAAHGVNIVIHANHLIRS
;
A
#
# COMPACT_ATOMS: atom_id res chain seq x y z
N HIS A 1 -37.35 -6.34 16.95
CA HIS A 1 -37.77 -5.71 15.69
C HIS A 1 -38.79 -6.52 14.88
N GLY A 2 -39.08 -7.77 15.18
CA GLY A 2 -39.75 -8.70 14.27
C GLY A 2 -41.20 -8.40 13.93
N ASP A 3 -41.99 -7.86 14.83
CA ASP A 3 -43.43 -7.71 14.67
C ASP A 3 -43.90 -6.24 14.58
N ASP A 4 -42.99 -5.33 14.37
CA ASP A 4 -43.26 -3.92 14.20
C ASP A 4 -43.81 -3.67 12.77
N TRP A 5 -44.94 -2.99 12.67
CA TRP A 5 -45.55 -2.60 11.38
C TRP A 5 -44.56 -1.81 10.49
N LEU A 6 -43.66 -1.02 11.10
CA LEU A 6 -42.67 -0.25 10.41
C LEU A 6 -41.65 -1.16 9.70
N VAL A 7 -41.26 -2.25 10.35
CA VAL A 7 -40.35 -3.26 9.76
C VAL A 7 -41.05 -3.96 8.59
N GLY A 8 -42.34 -4.32 8.73
CA GLY A 8 -43.12 -4.90 7.63
C GLY A 8 -43.31 -3.92 6.47
N TYR A 9 -43.53 -2.64 6.75
CA TYR A 9 -43.62 -1.59 5.73
C TYR A 9 -42.29 -1.38 5.00
N GLN A 10 -41.20 -1.32 5.73
CA GLN A 10 -39.86 -1.21 5.15
C GLN A 10 -39.50 -2.44 4.31
N ALA A 11 -39.85 -3.65 4.75
CA ALA A 11 -39.65 -4.86 3.99
C ALA A 11 -40.38 -4.87 2.64
N ASN A 12 -41.64 -4.38 2.61
CA ASN A 12 -42.43 -4.25 1.39
C ASN A 12 -41.82 -3.23 0.41
N ILE A 13 -41.36 -2.07 0.92
CA ILE A 13 -40.68 -1.07 0.09
C ILE A 13 -39.40 -1.67 -0.48
N ARG A 14 -38.61 -2.34 0.36
CA ARG A 14 -37.36 -3.00 -0.05
C ARG A 14 -37.66 -3.99 -1.18
N GLN A 15 -38.65 -4.85 -1.04
CA GLN A 15 -39.00 -5.84 -2.06
C GLN A 15 -39.39 -5.16 -3.40
N LYS A 16 -40.20 -4.10 -3.37
CA LYS A 16 -40.54 -3.34 -4.58
C LYS A 16 -39.33 -2.69 -5.25
N VAL A 17 -38.38 -2.16 -4.47
CA VAL A 17 -37.13 -1.59 -5.00
C VAL A 17 -36.29 -2.70 -5.67
N ILE A 18 -36.19 -3.85 -5.03
CA ILE A 18 -35.46 -5.03 -5.57
C ILE A 18 -36.08 -5.45 -6.92
N GLU A 19 -37.38 -5.60 -6.98
CA GLU A 19 -38.11 -6.01 -8.20
C GLU A 19 -37.94 -4.98 -9.33
N THR A 20 -38.00 -3.70 -8.99
CA THR A 20 -37.81 -2.60 -9.95
C THR A 20 -36.38 -2.62 -10.51
N LEU A 21 -35.37 -2.72 -9.64
CA LEU A 21 -33.96 -2.78 -10.06
C LEU A 21 -33.65 -4.01 -10.91
N LYS A 22 -34.18 -5.19 -10.56
CA LYS A 22 -34.08 -6.39 -11.37
C LYS A 22 -34.76 -6.21 -12.74
N GLY A 23 -35.92 -5.58 -12.77
CA GLY A 23 -36.63 -5.26 -14.01
C GLY A 23 -35.84 -4.34 -14.95
N TRP A 24 -34.98 -3.49 -14.41
CA TRP A 24 -34.07 -2.63 -15.19
C TRP A 24 -32.74 -3.30 -15.58
N GLY A 25 -32.56 -4.58 -15.25
CA GLY A 25 -31.28 -5.30 -15.51
C GLY A 25 -30.16 -4.93 -14.55
N GLY A 26 -30.46 -4.25 -13.45
CA GLY A 26 -29.49 -3.88 -12.42
C GLY A 26 -28.95 -5.09 -11.69
N LYS A 27 -27.65 -5.05 -11.33
CA LYS A 27 -27.04 -6.03 -10.41
C LYS A 27 -27.48 -5.69 -8.98
N LEU A 28 -28.05 -6.68 -8.30
CA LEU A 28 -28.45 -6.55 -6.90
C LEU A 28 -27.55 -7.43 -6.04
N VAL A 29 -27.02 -6.84 -4.97
CA VAL A 29 -26.24 -7.54 -3.94
C VAL A 29 -26.94 -7.34 -2.61
N GLU A 30 -27.30 -8.43 -1.96
CA GLU A 30 -27.92 -8.41 -0.64
C GLU A 30 -26.88 -8.68 0.43
N PHE A 31 -26.85 -7.83 1.45
CA PHE A 31 -25.97 -7.97 2.61
C PHE A 31 -26.79 -8.18 3.88
N PRO A 32 -26.33 -9.05 4.79
CA PRO A 32 -26.93 -9.14 6.11
C PRO A 32 -26.72 -7.81 6.85
N TYR A 33 -27.77 -7.31 7.48
CA TYR A 33 -27.70 -6.08 8.26
C TYR A 33 -26.98 -6.35 9.58
N THR A 34 -25.64 -6.24 9.56
CA THR A 34 -24.78 -6.34 10.75
C THR A 34 -23.81 -5.17 10.76
N HIS A 35 -23.44 -4.67 11.93
CA HIS A 35 -22.47 -3.58 12.07
C HIS A 35 -21.08 -3.95 11.55
N THR A 36 -20.77 -5.25 11.42
CA THR A 36 -19.51 -5.77 10.91
C THR A 36 -19.50 -5.95 9.38
N ALA A 37 -20.64 -5.84 8.72
CA ALA A 37 -20.77 -6.08 7.27
C ALA A 37 -20.27 -4.93 6.39
N THR A 38 -19.84 -3.80 6.96
CA THR A 38 -19.50 -2.61 6.18
C THR A 38 -18.29 -2.85 5.27
N GLU A 39 -17.24 -3.51 5.78
CA GLU A 39 -16.04 -3.79 4.99
C GLU A 39 -16.31 -4.85 3.90
N GLU A 40 -17.03 -5.92 4.23
CA GLU A 40 -17.43 -6.94 3.25
C GLU A 40 -18.34 -6.35 2.16
N THR A 41 -19.25 -5.46 2.55
CA THR A 41 -20.13 -4.73 1.63
C THR A 41 -19.32 -3.86 0.69
N LEU A 42 -18.42 -3.04 1.22
CA LEU A 42 -17.55 -2.17 0.43
C LEU A 42 -16.63 -2.99 -0.49
N SER A 43 -16.04 -4.07 0.03
CA SER A 43 -15.20 -4.96 -0.77
C SER A 43 -15.98 -5.58 -1.96
N THR A 44 -17.21 -6.02 -1.73
CA THR A 44 -18.05 -6.57 -2.79
C THR A 44 -18.46 -5.50 -3.80
N LEU A 45 -18.80 -4.29 -3.36
CA LEU A 45 -19.08 -3.16 -4.25
C LEU A 45 -17.85 -2.79 -5.09
N ASP A 46 -16.67 -2.75 -4.47
CA ASP A 46 -15.41 -2.49 -5.16
C ASP A 46 -15.17 -3.53 -6.28
N GLN A 47 -15.41 -4.81 -6.00
CA GLN A 47 -15.29 -5.90 -6.98
C GLN A 47 -16.32 -5.78 -8.12
N LEU A 48 -17.53 -5.34 -7.82
CA LEU A 48 -18.59 -5.17 -8.83
C LEU A 48 -18.35 -3.96 -9.73
N LEU A 49 -17.86 -2.87 -9.17
CA LEU A 49 -17.69 -1.61 -9.89
C LEU A 49 -16.35 -1.54 -10.62
N SER A 50 -15.28 -2.12 -10.06
CA SER A 50 -13.92 -2.14 -10.61
C SER A 50 -13.42 -0.76 -11.10
N LEU A 51 -13.84 0.31 -10.41
CA LEU A 51 -13.50 1.68 -10.81
C LEU A 51 -12.13 2.10 -10.27
N PRO A 52 -11.32 2.83 -11.07
CA PRO A 52 -10.03 3.34 -10.63
C PRO A 52 -10.11 4.18 -9.34
N GLU A 53 -11.13 5.03 -9.21
CA GLU A 53 -11.38 5.85 -8.02
C GLU A 53 -11.59 5.01 -6.78
N THR A 54 -12.32 3.92 -6.92
CA THR A 54 -12.62 3.00 -5.82
C THR A 54 -11.35 2.29 -5.35
N ARG A 55 -10.52 1.78 -6.28
CA ARG A 55 -9.24 1.15 -5.96
C ARG A 55 -8.31 2.16 -5.28
N ARG A 56 -8.16 3.35 -5.84
CA ARG A 56 -7.31 4.42 -5.30
C ARG A 56 -7.65 4.75 -3.85
N SER A 57 -8.92 4.96 -3.54
CA SER A 57 -9.39 5.36 -2.21
C SER A 57 -9.38 4.22 -1.19
N ARG A 58 -9.38 2.96 -1.64
CA ARG A 58 -9.54 1.79 -0.77
C ARG A 58 -8.42 1.62 0.24
N LEU A 59 -7.17 1.95 -0.10
CA LEU A 59 -6.04 1.85 0.84
C LEU A 59 -6.26 2.72 2.08
N ARG A 60 -6.68 3.98 1.89
CA ARG A 60 -6.98 4.88 3.01
C ARG A 60 -8.16 4.39 3.84
N ARG A 61 -9.20 3.86 3.19
CA ARG A 61 -10.35 3.28 3.91
C ARG A 61 -9.92 2.10 4.77
N LEU A 62 -9.11 1.19 4.24
CA LEU A 62 -8.59 0.04 4.99
C LEU A 62 -7.74 0.47 6.18
N LEU A 63 -6.86 1.46 6.02
CA LEU A 63 -6.06 2.03 7.11
C LEU A 63 -6.91 2.69 8.21
N HIS A 64 -8.13 3.13 7.89
CA HIS A 64 -9.06 3.66 8.87
C HIS A 64 -9.74 2.56 9.71
N TYR A 65 -9.99 1.39 9.11
CA TYR A 65 -10.75 0.31 9.75
C TYR A 65 -9.90 -0.79 10.35
N LYS A 66 -8.70 -1.00 9.83
CA LYS A 66 -7.80 -2.06 10.28
C LYS A 66 -6.54 -1.46 10.91
N PRO A 67 -6.11 -2.00 12.06
CA PRO A 67 -4.89 -1.52 12.71
C PRO A 67 -3.63 -1.82 11.89
N CYS A 68 -3.62 -2.95 11.16
CA CYS A 68 -2.52 -3.38 10.33
C CYS A 68 -3.02 -4.10 9.09
N LEU A 69 -2.43 -3.78 7.94
CA LEU A 69 -2.73 -4.37 6.64
C LEU A 69 -1.63 -5.35 6.24
N SER A 70 -2.05 -6.52 5.72
CA SER A 70 -1.16 -7.52 5.12
C SER A 70 -1.12 -7.30 3.61
N VAL A 71 0.07 -7.02 3.07
CA VAL A 71 0.27 -6.68 1.66
C VAL A 71 1.21 -7.67 1.01
N MET A 72 0.77 -8.32 -0.06
CA MET A 72 1.55 -9.33 -0.79
C MET A 72 2.05 -8.77 -2.13
N GLU A 73 3.26 -9.14 -2.47
CA GLU A 73 3.88 -8.84 -3.76
C GLU A 73 3.14 -9.52 -4.91
N ALA A 74 3.04 -8.82 -6.05
CA ALA A 74 2.71 -9.39 -7.35
C ALA A 74 3.50 -8.68 -8.45
N HIS A 75 3.83 -9.42 -9.54
CA HIS A 75 4.69 -8.93 -10.63
C HIS A 75 4.15 -9.23 -12.03
N ASP A 76 2.98 -9.89 -12.12
CA ASP A 76 2.23 -10.15 -13.34
C ASP A 76 0.75 -10.45 -13.02
N GLY A 77 -0.06 -10.67 -14.06
CA GLY A 77 -1.48 -10.98 -13.89
C GLY A 77 -1.74 -12.29 -13.13
N LEU A 78 -0.90 -13.32 -13.31
CA LEU A 78 -1.06 -14.59 -12.58
C LEU A 78 -0.82 -14.42 -11.08
N THR A 79 0.26 -13.77 -10.70
CA THR A 79 0.57 -13.50 -9.29
C THR A 79 -0.45 -12.56 -8.67
N GLY A 80 -0.95 -11.57 -9.42
CA GLY A 80 -2.09 -10.73 -9.01
C GLY A 80 -3.34 -11.54 -8.71
N LEU A 81 -3.68 -12.50 -9.57
CA LEU A 81 -4.82 -13.40 -9.38
C LEU A 81 -4.65 -14.30 -8.15
N ILE A 82 -3.45 -14.81 -7.91
CA ILE A 82 -3.12 -15.60 -6.71
C ILE A 82 -3.37 -14.76 -5.46
N VAL A 83 -2.86 -13.53 -5.39
CA VAL A 83 -3.08 -12.63 -4.25
C VAL A 83 -4.56 -12.31 -4.05
N GLU A 84 -5.29 -12.06 -5.14
CA GLU A 84 -6.73 -11.76 -5.10
C GLU A 84 -7.53 -12.91 -4.49
N LYS A 85 -7.22 -14.16 -4.87
CA LYS A 85 -7.99 -15.35 -4.50
C LYS A 85 -7.53 -16.04 -3.22
N THR A 86 -6.32 -15.76 -2.76
CA THR A 86 -5.77 -16.43 -1.57
C THR A 86 -6.54 -16.03 -0.30
N THR A 87 -7.07 -17.02 0.36
CA THR A 87 -7.76 -16.88 1.64
C THR A 87 -7.39 -18.02 2.58
N VAL A 88 -7.33 -17.74 3.88
CA VAL A 88 -7.02 -18.70 4.93
C VAL A 88 -8.06 -18.59 6.04
N GLU A 89 -8.62 -19.73 6.43
CA GLU A 89 -9.47 -19.81 7.61
C GLU A 89 -8.59 -19.84 8.87
N THR A 90 -8.88 -18.97 9.82
CA THR A 90 -8.17 -18.90 11.09
C THR A 90 -9.16 -18.94 12.25
N PRO A 91 -8.72 -19.21 13.50
CA PRO A 91 -9.59 -19.12 14.67
C PRO A 91 -10.23 -17.74 14.86
N LYS A 92 -9.61 -16.67 14.30
CA LYS A 92 -10.11 -15.29 14.34
C LYS A 92 -11.00 -14.95 13.15
N GLY A 93 -11.33 -15.92 12.27
CA GLY A 93 -12.10 -15.74 11.03
C GLY A 93 -11.25 -15.83 9.77
N ARG A 94 -11.89 -15.62 8.64
CA ARG A 94 -11.26 -15.67 7.32
C ARG A 94 -10.29 -14.51 7.14
N ARG A 95 -9.07 -14.80 6.71
CA ARG A 95 -8.04 -13.80 6.39
C ARG A 95 -7.68 -13.85 4.91
N GLN A 96 -7.33 -12.70 4.36
CA GLN A 96 -6.84 -12.51 3.00
C GLN A 96 -5.82 -11.36 3.00
N PHE A 97 -5.05 -11.25 1.93
CA PHE A 97 -4.24 -10.05 1.73
C PHE A 97 -5.12 -8.83 1.47
N ASP A 98 -4.75 -7.69 2.06
CA ASP A 98 -5.53 -6.45 1.99
C ASP A 98 -5.19 -5.61 0.75
N ALA A 99 -3.94 -5.69 0.29
CA ALA A 99 -3.42 -4.92 -0.83
C ALA A 99 -2.34 -5.69 -1.59
N ILE A 100 -1.96 -5.16 -2.74
CA ILE A 100 -0.87 -5.67 -3.58
C ILE A 100 0.30 -4.69 -3.54
N TRP A 101 1.51 -5.25 -3.42
CA TRP A 101 2.78 -4.55 -3.59
C TRP A 101 3.38 -4.89 -4.95
N VAL A 102 3.59 -3.90 -5.80
CA VAL A 102 4.31 -4.07 -7.08
C VAL A 102 5.74 -3.59 -6.90
N SER A 103 6.60 -4.57 -6.58
CA SER A 103 8.03 -4.36 -6.31
C SER A 103 8.80 -4.08 -7.59
N SER A 104 9.71 -3.10 -7.56
CA SER A 104 10.65 -2.89 -8.67
C SER A 104 11.62 -4.05 -8.84
N LEU A 105 12.06 -4.65 -7.73
CA LEU A 105 12.91 -5.85 -7.75
C LEU A 105 12.21 -7.02 -8.48
N CYS A 106 10.97 -7.30 -8.14
CA CYS A 106 10.23 -8.42 -8.70
C CYS A 106 9.89 -8.18 -10.17
N ASP A 107 9.42 -6.98 -10.51
CA ASP A 107 9.12 -6.58 -11.89
C ASP A 107 10.39 -6.62 -12.79
N SER A 108 11.52 -6.10 -12.30
CA SER A 108 12.80 -6.19 -13.02
C SER A 108 13.26 -7.64 -13.18
N THR A 109 13.15 -8.46 -12.12
CA THR A 109 13.54 -9.88 -12.15
C THR A 109 12.69 -10.66 -13.14
N ALA A 110 11.37 -10.47 -13.14
CA ALA A 110 10.45 -11.11 -14.08
C ALA A 110 10.77 -10.78 -15.55
N LYS A 111 11.33 -9.59 -15.79
CA LYS A 111 11.80 -9.13 -17.11
C LYS A 111 13.26 -9.47 -17.41
N GLY A 112 13.95 -10.22 -16.53
CA GLY A 112 15.38 -10.57 -16.69
C GLY A 112 16.32 -9.36 -16.64
N LYS A 113 15.96 -8.31 -15.91
CA LYS A 113 16.72 -7.06 -15.79
C LYS A 113 17.19 -6.82 -14.36
N PRO A 114 18.30 -6.10 -14.15
CA PRO A 114 18.73 -5.70 -12.82
C PRO A 114 17.81 -4.62 -12.23
N ASP A 115 17.67 -4.64 -10.90
CA ASP A 115 16.88 -3.66 -10.13
C ASP A 115 17.69 -2.37 -9.87
N ILE A 116 17.85 -1.57 -10.90
CA ILE A 116 18.60 -0.30 -10.92
C ILE A 116 17.86 0.82 -11.64
N GLU A 117 16.54 0.85 -11.55
CA GLU A 117 15.66 1.77 -12.31
C GLU A 117 15.80 1.62 -13.85
N LEU A 118 16.22 0.44 -14.31
CA LEU A 118 16.34 0.15 -15.75
C LEU A 118 14.99 -0.10 -16.42
N VAL A 119 14.04 -0.65 -15.67
CA VAL A 119 12.66 -0.83 -16.14
C VAL A 119 11.94 0.51 -15.98
N ASP A 120 11.69 1.17 -17.12
CA ASP A 120 11.06 2.48 -17.15
C ASP A 120 9.58 2.45 -16.73
N MET A 121 9.03 3.62 -16.44
CA MET A 121 7.65 3.76 -15.95
C MET A 121 6.62 3.21 -16.92
N THR A 122 6.83 3.33 -18.24
CA THR A 122 5.89 2.78 -19.24
C THR A 122 5.80 1.26 -19.14
N SER A 123 6.95 0.59 -19.04
CA SER A 123 7.00 -0.86 -18.86
C SER A 123 6.36 -1.29 -17.51
N ARG A 124 6.53 -0.47 -16.47
CA ARG A 124 5.92 -0.74 -15.16
C ARG A 124 4.41 -0.52 -15.16
N LEU A 125 3.91 0.45 -15.93
CA LEU A 125 2.47 0.65 -16.13
C LEU A 125 1.83 -0.55 -16.82
N ASN A 126 2.50 -1.17 -17.80
CA ASN A 126 1.99 -2.40 -18.44
C ASN A 126 1.84 -3.53 -17.41
N THR A 127 2.82 -3.74 -16.53
CA THR A 127 2.71 -4.72 -15.43
C THR A 127 1.54 -4.40 -14.48
N LEU A 128 1.36 -3.11 -14.17
CA LEU A 128 0.23 -2.67 -13.34
C LEU A 128 -1.11 -2.96 -14.03
N GLU A 129 -1.23 -2.72 -15.34
CA GLU A 129 -2.44 -3.01 -16.12
C GLU A 129 -2.78 -4.51 -16.08
N GLU A 130 -1.81 -5.40 -16.30
CA GLU A 130 -2.01 -6.85 -16.20
C GLU A 130 -2.54 -7.28 -14.82
N ILE A 131 -1.97 -6.70 -13.75
CA ILE A 131 -2.42 -6.96 -12.38
C ILE A 131 -3.83 -6.40 -12.15
N MET A 132 -4.12 -5.20 -12.64
CA MET A 132 -5.42 -4.55 -12.47
C MET A 132 -6.56 -5.27 -13.18
N GLU A 133 -6.30 -6.03 -14.25
CA GLU A 133 -7.29 -6.86 -14.93
C GLU A 133 -7.88 -7.96 -14.02
N VAL A 134 -7.11 -8.42 -13.04
CA VAL A 134 -7.47 -9.58 -12.22
C VAL A 134 -7.78 -9.26 -10.76
N THR A 135 -7.60 -8.00 -10.33
CA THR A 135 -7.79 -7.59 -8.94
C THR A 135 -8.47 -6.23 -8.79
N THR A 136 -9.23 -6.08 -7.73
CA THR A 136 -9.75 -4.79 -7.26
C THR A 136 -9.07 -4.32 -5.97
N LYS A 137 -8.12 -5.09 -5.45
CA LYS A 137 -7.36 -4.71 -4.26
C LYS A 137 -6.58 -3.41 -4.52
N PRO A 138 -6.36 -2.58 -3.48
CA PRO A 138 -5.49 -1.42 -3.61
C PRO A 138 -4.08 -1.85 -3.99
N ILE A 139 -3.43 -1.05 -4.81
CA ILE A 139 -2.07 -1.31 -5.28
C ILE A 139 -1.14 -0.24 -4.74
N ILE A 140 -0.03 -0.68 -4.16
CA ILE A 140 1.09 0.13 -3.70
C ILE A 140 2.26 -0.14 -4.65
N LEU A 141 2.73 0.88 -5.34
CA LEU A 141 3.85 0.78 -6.28
C LEU A 141 5.17 1.15 -5.60
N ASP A 142 6.20 0.33 -5.80
CA ASP A 142 7.60 0.71 -5.56
C ASP A 142 8.02 1.75 -6.59
N GLY A 143 8.14 2.99 -6.18
CA GLY A 143 8.53 4.11 -7.04
C GLY A 143 10.04 4.33 -7.12
N ASP A 144 10.85 3.41 -6.60
CA ASP A 144 12.30 3.54 -6.54
C ASP A 144 12.71 4.86 -5.85
N THR A 145 13.62 5.64 -6.45
CA THR A 145 13.98 6.97 -5.95
C THR A 145 12.96 8.06 -6.34
N GLY A 146 11.95 7.72 -7.14
CA GLY A 146 11.05 8.69 -7.77
C GLY A 146 11.66 9.39 -8.99
N GLY A 147 12.93 9.15 -9.29
CA GLY A 147 13.64 9.80 -10.41
C GLY A 147 13.80 11.31 -10.23
N LEU A 148 13.83 12.05 -11.33
CA LEU A 148 13.86 13.51 -11.32
C LEU A 148 12.52 14.08 -10.83
N VAL A 149 12.54 15.20 -10.13
CA VAL A 149 11.34 15.85 -9.58
C VAL A 149 10.31 16.14 -10.67
N GLU A 150 10.75 16.64 -11.81
CA GLU A 150 9.90 16.97 -12.96
C GLU A 150 9.19 15.73 -13.52
N HIS A 151 9.87 14.58 -13.57
CA HIS A 151 9.28 13.33 -14.03
C HIS A 151 8.33 12.75 -12.97
N PHE A 152 8.70 12.87 -11.69
CA PHE A 152 7.87 12.38 -10.58
C PHE A 152 6.49 13.04 -10.54
N VAL A 153 6.41 14.33 -10.81
CA VAL A 153 5.15 15.09 -10.93
C VAL A 153 4.21 14.43 -11.94
N TYR A 154 4.69 14.09 -13.15
CA TYR A 154 3.88 13.44 -14.18
C TYR A 154 3.56 11.98 -13.84
N ASN A 155 4.50 11.26 -13.22
CA ASN A 155 4.28 9.89 -12.75
C ASN A 155 3.17 9.85 -11.70
N VAL A 156 3.16 10.76 -10.72
CA VAL A 156 2.08 10.89 -9.73
C VAL A 156 0.73 11.10 -10.40
N GLN A 157 0.62 12.02 -11.35
CA GLN A 157 -0.63 12.26 -12.08
C GLN A 157 -1.11 11.02 -12.85
N THR A 158 -0.19 10.26 -13.45
CA THR A 158 -0.51 9.05 -14.20
C THR A 158 -0.97 7.95 -13.24
N LEU A 159 -0.23 7.68 -12.18
CA LEU A 159 -0.57 6.66 -11.18
C LEU A 159 -1.93 6.95 -10.51
N GLU A 160 -2.16 8.20 -10.16
CA GLU A 160 -3.45 8.63 -9.59
C GLU A 160 -4.61 8.38 -10.56
N ARG A 161 -4.45 8.75 -11.85
CA ARG A 161 -5.47 8.57 -12.89
C ARG A 161 -5.77 7.10 -13.16
N THR A 162 -4.76 6.23 -13.15
CA THR A 162 -4.92 4.78 -13.37
C THR A 162 -5.54 4.06 -12.18
N GLY A 163 -5.66 4.72 -11.03
CA GLY A 163 -6.30 4.15 -9.83
C GLY A 163 -5.34 3.42 -8.90
N ILE A 164 -4.03 3.68 -8.99
CA ILE A 164 -3.05 3.22 -8.01
C ILE A 164 -3.31 3.93 -6.69
N SER A 165 -3.19 3.20 -5.58
CA SER A 165 -3.54 3.72 -4.25
C SER A 165 -2.39 4.47 -3.58
N ALA A 166 -1.16 4.01 -3.80
CA ALA A 166 0.03 4.64 -3.24
C ALA A 166 1.28 4.38 -4.09
N VAL A 167 2.23 5.32 -3.98
CA VAL A 167 3.61 5.11 -4.42
C VAL A 167 4.54 5.27 -3.21
N ILE A 168 5.53 4.38 -3.10
CA ILE A 168 6.62 4.49 -2.12
C ILE A 168 7.87 4.95 -2.87
N ILE A 169 8.51 6.02 -2.40
CA ILE A 169 9.78 6.50 -2.94
C ILE A 169 10.84 6.53 -1.84
N GLU A 170 12.08 6.13 -2.18
CA GLU A 170 13.19 6.06 -1.23
C GLU A 170 14.10 7.29 -1.30
N ASP A 171 14.64 7.68 -0.16
CA ASP A 171 15.50 8.86 0.00
C ASP A 171 16.97 8.61 -0.39
N LYS A 172 17.19 7.93 -1.52
CA LYS A 172 18.52 7.70 -2.10
C LYS A 172 18.83 8.65 -3.25
N GLN A 173 20.11 8.88 -3.47
CA GLN A 173 20.63 9.64 -4.60
C GLN A 173 21.13 8.74 -5.72
N GLY A 174 20.91 9.19 -6.97
CA GLY A 174 21.34 8.48 -8.17
C GLY A 174 20.48 7.27 -8.48
N LEU A 175 21.04 6.35 -9.26
CA LEU A 175 20.35 5.12 -9.60
C LEU A 175 20.18 4.23 -8.37
N LYS A 176 19.02 3.61 -8.26
CA LYS A 176 18.71 2.64 -7.24
C LYS A 176 19.77 1.52 -7.18
N LYS A 177 20.07 1.09 -5.99
CA LYS A 177 20.84 -0.12 -5.69
C LYS A 177 20.07 -0.89 -4.63
N ASN A 178 20.20 -2.23 -4.66
CA ASN A 178 19.51 -3.05 -3.69
C ASN A 178 19.94 -2.67 -2.26
N SER A 179 18.98 -2.31 -1.44
CA SER A 179 19.20 -1.81 -0.07
C SER A 179 19.88 -2.84 0.82
N LEU A 180 19.65 -4.13 0.60
CA LEU A 180 20.28 -5.20 1.38
C LEU A 180 21.81 -5.27 1.21
N PHE A 181 22.38 -4.64 0.18
CA PHE A 181 23.84 -4.48 0.04
C PHE A 181 24.40 -3.36 0.94
N GLY A 182 23.53 -2.54 1.53
CA GLY A 182 23.92 -1.52 2.49
C GLY A 182 25.00 -0.56 1.99
N THR A 183 25.89 -0.15 2.87
CA THR A 183 26.98 0.80 2.59
C THR A 183 28.00 0.26 1.59
N GLY A 184 28.18 -1.06 1.49
CA GLY A 184 29.12 -1.70 0.58
C GLY A 184 28.87 -1.43 -0.91
N ALA A 185 27.67 -1.01 -1.28
CA ALA A 185 27.31 -0.65 -2.65
C ALA A 185 27.58 0.83 -3.01
N GLY A 186 28.18 1.62 -2.11
CA GLY A 186 28.43 3.05 -2.31
C GLY A 186 27.12 3.86 -2.48
N GLN A 187 26.06 3.44 -1.80
CA GLN A 187 24.78 4.15 -1.79
C GLN A 187 24.89 5.45 -1.00
N LYS A 188 24.22 6.51 -1.47
CA LYS A 188 24.14 7.80 -0.79
C LYS A 188 22.68 8.16 -0.55
N GLN A 189 22.42 8.69 0.64
CA GLN A 189 21.12 9.24 0.98
C GLN A 189 20.97 10.67 0.43
N ALA A 190 19.79 11.00 -0.04
CA ALA A 190 19.46 12.37 -0.46
C ALA A 190 19.52 13.33 0.73
N SER A 191 19.77 14.60 0.48
CA SER A 191 19.59 15.61 1.52
C SER A 191 18.11 15.69 1.92
N ILE A 192 17.86 16.06 3.18
CA ILE A 192 16.46 16.25 3.65
C ILE A 192 15.72 17.27 2.78
N PRO A 193 16.31 18.45 2.45
CA PRO A 193 15.64 19.42 1.58
C PRO A 193 15.28 18.86 0.20
N ASP A 194 16.21 18.17 -0.49
CA ASP A 194 15.97 17.66 -1.84
C ASP A 194 14.84 16.62 -1.85
N PHE A 195 14.81 15.73 -0.86
CA PHE A 195 13.77 14.72 -0.80
C PHE A 195 12.41 15.30 -0.37
N CYS A 196 12.41 16.30 0.54
CA CYS A 196 11.21 17.05 0.90
C CYS A 196 10.65 17.82 -0.29
N GLU A 197 11.50 18.43 -1.14
CA GLU A 197 11.08 19.09 -2.38
C GLU A 197 10.36 18.13 -3.30
N LYS A 198 10.92 16.93 -3.51
CA LYS A 198 10.28 15.88 -4.33
C LYS A 198 8.92 15.45 -3.78
N ILE A 199 8.80 15.22 -2.46
CA ILE A 199 7.53 14.91 -1.81
C ILE A 199 6.52 16.03 -2.04
N THR A 200 6.91 17.27 -1.78
CA THR A 200 6.04 18.44 -1.93
C THR A 200 5.59 18.62 -3.38
N ALA A 201 6.49 18.47 -4.34
CA ALA A 201 6.15 18.51 -5.76
C ALA A 201 5.15 17.44 -6.17
N GLY A 202 5.35 16.20 -5.72
CA GLY A 202 4.40 15.11 -5.93
C GLY A 202 3.04 15.38 -5.29
N LYS A 203 3.01 15.89 -4.06
CA LYS A 203 1.77 16.26 -3.37
C LYS A 203 1.01 17.37 -4.08
N ASN A 204 1.70 18.37 -4.60
CA ASN A 204 1.09 19.45 -5.37
C ASN A 204 0.57 18.99 -6.74
N ALA A 205 1.12 17.90 -7.29
CA ALA A 205 0.67 17.32 -8.55
C ALA A 205 -0.63 16.52 -8.42
N GLN A 206 -0.97 16.05 -7.23
CA GLN A 206 -2.19 15.27 -6.98
C GLN A 206 -3.46 16.08 -7.27
N LYS A 207 -4.48 15.38 -7.75
CA LYS A 207 -5.83 15.93 -7.99
C LYS A 207 -6.82 15.55 -6.90
N THR A 208 -6.59 14.42 -6.24
CA THR A 208 -7.45 13.89 -5.18
C THR A 208 -6.65 13.72 -3.88
N LYS A 209 -7.36 13.52 -2.78
CA LYS A 209 -6.73 13.21 -1.47
C LYS A 209 -6.52 11.71 -1.25
N ASP A 210 -7.00 10.88 -2.17
CA ASP A 210 -7.03 9.42 -1.98
C ASP A 210 -5.69 8.76 -2.26
N PHE A 211 -4.98 9.22 -3.30
CA PHE A 211 -3.65 8.72 -3.63
C PHE A 211 -2.65 9.07 -2.53
N MET A 212 -1.73 8.16 -2.21
CA MET A 212 -0.76 8.33 -1.13
C MET A 212 0.66 8.36 -1.69
N ILE A 213 1.48 9.29 -1.17
CA ILE A 213 2.94 9.30 -1.35
C ILE A 213 3.54 8.90 -0.01
N ILE A 214 4.21 7.74 0.00
CA ILE A 214 4.85 7.18 1.19
C ILE A 214 6.36 7.37 1.04
N ALA A 215 6.99 7.98 2.04
CA ALA A 215 8.42 8.22 2.07
C ALA A 215 9.14 7.05 2.72
N ARG A 216 10.07 6.42 1.99
CA ARG A 216 10.93 5.35 2.51
C ARG A 216 12.25 5.94 2.97
N CYS A 217 12.53 5.79 4.25
CA CYS A 217 13.75 6.24 4.89
C CYS A 217 14.78 5.11 4.95
N GLU A 218 15.94 5.33 4.36
CA GLU A 218 17.05 4.38 4.27
C GLU A 218 18.13 4.59 5.34
N SER A 219 17.89 5.41 6.36
CA SER A 219 18.89 5.75 7.40
C SER A 219 19.43 4.52 8.14
N LEU A 220 18.58 3.53 8.48
CA LEU A 220 19.03 2.30 9.14
C LEU A 220 19.84 1.40 8.18
N ILE A 221 19.44 1.34 6.91
CA ILE A 221 20.20 0.63 5.86
C ILE A 221 21.61 1.23 5.68
N LEU A 222 21.70 2.55 5.71
CA LEU A 222 22.93 3.32 5.50
C LEU A 222 23.68 3.64 6.80
N GLU A 223 23.26 3.01 7.90
CA GLU A 223 23.93 3.07 9.21
C GLU A 223 24.06 4.50 9.78
N GLN A 224 23.08 5.37 9.41
CA GLN A 224 23.00 6.74 9.95
C GLN A 224 22.38 6.79 11.36
N GLY A 225 21.72 5.70 11.78
CA GLY A 225 21.15 5.54 13.10
C GLY A 225 19.72 6.05 13.27
N LEU A 226 19.22 5.86 14.48
CA LEU A 226 17.83 6.16 14.86
C LEU A 226 17.49 7.64 14.80
N ASP A 227 18.37 8.50 15.33
CA ASP A 227 18.10 9.94 15.42
C ASP A 227 18.02 10.58 14.03
N ASP A 228 18.87 10.17 13.08
CA ASP A 228 18.79 10.60 11.69
C ASP A 228 17.48 10.12 11.05
N ALA A 229 17.10 8.85 11.27
CA ALA A 229 15.85 8.31 10.77
C ALA A 229 14.63 9.10 11.26
N LEU A 230 14.55 9.41 12.54
CA LEU A 230 13.47 10.20 13.14
C LEU A 230 13.44 11.63 12.58
N THR A 231 14.59 12.30 12.51
CA THR A 231 14.72 13.66 11.98
C THR A 231 14.20 13.72 10.54
N ARG A 232 14.63 12.78 9.69
CA ARG A 232 14.19 12.70 8.30
C ARG A 232 12.70 12.43 8.19
N CYS A 233 12.21 11.41 8.88
CA CYS A 233 10.81 11.01 8.78
C CYS A 233 9.85 12.11 9.22
N HIS A 234 10.16 12.84 10.29
CA HIS A 234 9.38 14.02 10.68
C HIS A 234 9.42 15.14 9.63
N ALA A 235 10.57 15.37 9.00
CA ALA A 235 10.66 16.33 7.90
C ALA A 235 9.83 15.89 6.68
N TYR A 236 9.82 14.59 6.34
CA TYR A 236 9.06 14.05 5.23
C TYR A 236 7.54 14.15 5.45
N VAL A 237 7.07 13.86 6.66
CA VAL A 237 5.66 14.06 7.04
C VAL A 237 5.30 15.55 6.92
N LYS A 238 6.15 16.44 7.43
CA LYS A 238 5.94 17.89 7.30
C LYS A 238 5.92 18.37 5.84
N ALA A 239 6.68 17.72 4.95
CA ALA A 239 6.66 17.99 3.51
C ALA A 239 5.41 17.42 2.79
N GLY A 240 4.57 16.64 3.50
CA GLY A 240 3.30 16.12 3.01
C GLY A 240 3.28 14.62 2.72
N ALA A 241 4.29 13.84 3.11
CA ALA A 241 4.23 12.39 2.98
C ALA A 241 3.01 11.83 3.74
N ASP A 242 2.28 10.93 3.10
CA ASP A 242 1.05 10.31 3.65
C ASP A 242 1.35 9.09 4.51
N GLY A 243 2.58 8.63 4.54
CA GLY A 243 3.07 7.51 5.32
C GLY A 243 4.59 7.45 5.30
N ILE A 244 5.15 6.71 6.25
CA ILE A 244 6.58 6.49 6.39
C ILE A 244 6.87 4.99 6.30
N MET A 245 7.81 4.61 5.43
CA MET A 245 8.38 3.28 5.41
C MET A 245 9.78 3.32 6.00
N ILE A 246 9.97 2.63 7.11
CA ILE A 246 11.30 2.39 7.69
C ILE A 246 11.85 1.06 7.19
N HIS A 247 13.06 1.05 6.71
CA HIS A 247 13.68 -0.13 6.15
C HIS A 247 14.93 -0.51 6.92
N SER A 248 15.11 -1.81 7.19
CA SER A 248 16.24 -2.36 7.94
C SER A 248 16.79 -3.61 7.24
N LYS A 249 18.11 -3.81 7.36
CA LYS A 249 18.81 -5.04 6.96
C LYS A 249 19.15 -5.95 8.16
N ALA A 250 18.82 -5.52 9.39
CA ALA A 250 19.05 -6.30 10.60
C ALA A 250 18.24 -7.62 10.56
N LYS A 251 18.76 -8.64 11.21
CA LYS A 251 18.11 -9.96 11.30
C LYS A 251 17.05 -10.02 12.41
N THR A 252 17.03 -9.01 13.27
CA THR A 252 16.05 -8.86 14.35
C THR A 252 15.26 -7.56 14.17
N PRO A 253 14.05 -7.44 14.72
CA PRO A 253 13.22 -6.27 14.55
C PRO A 253 13.61 -5.09 15.45
N ASP A 254 14.61 -5.23 16.32
CA ASP A 254 14.89 -4.31 17.43
C ASP A 254 15.02 -2.85 17.01
N GLU A 255 15.77 -2.57 15.93
CA GLU A 255 15.93 -1.19 15.46
C GLU A 255 14.66 -0.63 14.79
N VAL A 256 13.86 -1.51 14.16
CA VAL A 256 12.55 -1.13 13.61
C VAL A 256 11.58 -0.83 14.73
N PHE A 257 11.53 -1.66 15.77
CA PHE A 257 10.71 -1.41 16.97
C PHE A 257 11.12 -0.14 17.68
N ALA A 258 12.43 0.07 17.88
CA ALA A 258 12.93 1.30 18.50
C ALA A 258 12.52 2.55 17.70
N PHE A 259 12.58 2.49 16.36
CA PHE A 259 12.10 3.56 15.50
C PHE A 259 10.59 3.77 15.65
N CYS A 260 9.79 2.71 15.52
CA CYS A 260 8.34 2.80 15.60
C CYS A 260 7.87 3.37 16.94
N ASP A 261 8.41 2.87 18.04
CA ASP A 261 8.05 3.33 19.40
C ASP A 261 8.43 4.79 19.64
N ALA A 262 9.60 5.23 19.12
CA ALA A 262 10.02 6.61 19.22
C ALA A 262 9.17 7.53 18.34
N PHE A 263 8.94 7.15 17.08
CA PHE A 263 8.14 7.93 16.13
C PHE A 263 6.69 8.11 16.62
N ARG A 264 6.09 7.07 17.19
CA ARG A 264 4.70 7.09 17.69
C ARG A 264 4.47 8.05 18.86
N LYS A 265 5.52 8.40 19.62
CA LYS A 265 5.40 9.40 20.71
C LYS A 265 5.06 10.79 20.16
N ASP A 266 5.61 11.11 18.99
CA ASP A 266 5.44 12.42 18.37
C ASP A 266 4.36 12.43 17.27
N ASP A 267 4.20 11.31 16.56
CA ASP A 267 3.21 11.15 15.49
C ASP A 267 2.42 9.84 15.64
N PRO A 268 1.25 9.88 16.30
CA PRO A 268 0.41 8.70 16.49
C PRO A 268 -0.43 8.34 15.25
N LYS A 269 -0.44 9.15 14.19
CA LYS A 269 -1.41 9.03 13.08
C LYS A 269 -0.83 8.61 11.75
N THR A 270 0.37 9.07 11.40
CA THR A 270 0.98 8.77 10.10
C THR A 270 1.20 7.27 9.94
N PRO A 271 0.67 6.62 8.88
CA PRO A 271 0.87 5.20 8.65
C PRO A 271 2.35 4.83 8.59
N LEU A 272 2.72 3.78 9.33
CA LEU A 272 4.05 3.18 9.30
C LEU A 272 4.02 1.90 8.48
N VAL A 273 4.99 1.78 7.57
CA VAL A 273 5.15 0.66 6.64
C VAL A 273 6.47 -0.04 6.92
N VAL A 274 6.45 -1.36 6.93
CA VAL A 274 7.65 -2.19 7.09
C VAL A 274 7.68 -3.35 6.09
N VAL A 275 8.90 -3.84 5.82
CA VAL A 275 9.15 -5.01 4.98
C VAL A 275 10.04 -5.99 5.76
N PRO A 276 9.48 -6.97 6.47
CA PRO A 276 10.22 -7.86 7.38
C PRO A 276 10.97 -8.98 6.64
N THR A 277 11.69 -8.67 5.55
CA THR A 277 12.40 -9.68 4.75
C THR A 277 13.53 -10.34 5.53
N THR A 278 14.28 -9.58 6.32
CA THR A 278 15.46 -10.05 7.07
C THR A 278 15.13 -10.49 8.49
N TYR A 279 14.05 -9.97 9.07
CA TYR A 279 13.52 -10.30 10.41
C TYR A 279 12.16 -11.02 10.31
N ASN A 280 12.08 -11.97 9.41
CA ASN A 280 10.86 -12.67 9.00
C ASN A 280 10.24 -13.62 10.05
N MET A 281 10.88 -13.77 11.20
CA MET A 281 10.31 -14.48 12.36
C MET A 281 9.33 -13.62 13.18
N THR A 282 9.29 -12.31 12.89
CA THR A 282 8.40 -11.37 13.57
C THR A 282 7.00 -11.44 12.95
N THR A 283 6.00 -11.58 13.78
CA THR A 283 4.59 -11.66 13.34
C THR A 283 3.98 -10.29 13.04
N GLU A 284 2.92 -10.27 12.23
CA GLU A 284 2.15 -9.04 11.98
C GLU A 284 1.54 -8.47 13.27
N ASP A 285 1.10 -9.34 14.21
CA ASP A 285 0.55 -8.91 15.49
C ASP A 285 1.61 -8.20 16.37
N GLU A 286 2.86 -8.68 16.36
CA GLU A 286 3.98 -8.01 17.04
C GLU A 286 4.31 -6.65 16.39
N LEU A 287 4.39 -6.60 15.08
CA LEU A 287 4.61 -5.36 14.34
C LEU A 287 3.50 -4.33 14.61
N ALA A 288 2.24 -4.78 14.59
CA ALA A 288 1.10 -3.93 14.90
C ALA A 288 1.13 -3.38 16.34
N ALA A 289 1.62 -4.17 17.31
CA ALA A 289 1.78 -3.74 18.70
C ALA A 289 2.76 -2.56 18.85
N HIS A 290 3.75 -2.44 17.94
CA HIS A 290 4.65 -1.29 17.85
C HIS A 290 4.14 -0.19 16.92
N GLY A 291 2.87 -0.24 16.53
CA GLY A 291 2.22 0.83 15.74
C GLY A 291 2.46 0.75 14.24
N VAL A 292 2.91 -0.38 13.70
CA VAL A 292 2.99 -0.61 12.26
C VAL A 292 1.59 -0.78 11.67
N ASN A 293 1.32 -0.13 10.54
CA ASN A 293 0.02 -0.17 9.88
C ASN A 293 0.00 -0.95 8.56
N ILE A 294 1.16 -1.15 7.94
CA ILE A 294 1.29 -1.89 6.69
C ILE A 294 2.51 -2.80 6.77
N VAL A 295 2.29 -4.10 6.58
CA VAL A 295 3.35 -5.11 6.48
C VAL A 295 3.40 -5.63 5.05
N ILE A 296 4.54 -5.46 4.38
CA ILE A 296 4.75 -5.86 2.99
C ILE A 296 5.55 -7.17 2.92
N HIS A 297 4.97 -8.19 2.32
CA HIS A 297 5.63 -9.45 1.95
C HIS A 297 6.22 -9.29 0.54
N ALA A 298 7.49 -8.83 0.46
CA ALA A 298 8.02 -8.11 -0.69
C ALA A 298 8.37 -8.94 -1.92
N ASN A 299 8.67 -10.24 -1.78
CA ASN A 299 9.23 -11.04 -2.88
C ASN A 299 8.96 -12.55 -2.74
N HIS A 300 7.85 -12.92 -2.13
CA HIS A 300 7.54 -14.33 -1.86
C HIS A 300 7.16 -15.06 -3.15
N LEU A 301 6.32 -14.46 -3.99
CA LEU A 301 5.84 -15.10 -5.21
C LEU A 301 6.92 -15.22 -6.29
N ILE A 302 7.80 -14.23 -6.43
CA ILE A 302 8.91 -14.32 -7.41
C ILE A 302 9.95 -15.39 -7.03
N ARG A 303 9.98 -15.84 -5.78
CA ARG A 303 10.87 -16.89 -5.29
C ARG A 303 10.25 -18.29 -5.31
N SER A 304 8.96 -18.39 -5.58
CA SER A 304 8.21 -19.65 -5.65
C SER A 304 8.27 -20.26 -7.03
#